data_6d7f7c135a3ff62cd187df1c4fc6d719
#
_entry.id   6d7f7c135a3ff62cd187df1c4fc6d719
#
_cell.length_a   1.000
_cell.length_b   1.000
_cell.length_c   1.000
_cell.angle_alpha   90.00
_cell.angle_beta   90.00
_cell.angle_gamma   90.00
#
_symmetry.space_group_name_H-M   'P 1'
#
loop_
_entity.id
_entity.type
_entity.pdbx_description
1 polymer ?
#
loop_
_entity_poly.entity_id
_entity_poly.type
_entity_poly.pdbx_seq_one_letter_code
_entity_poly.pdbx_strand_id
1 'polypeptide(L)'
;MIQNANSNNLLALLEGYTLDNADDIARQVAGNFRKRRVEKNITRLRIAVLSGVPLSTVARFEQKGLISFESLVRLAMALGYTAEVKNLFGASKFDTMEELDMIRSKSGDKRAYPKNKKK
;
A
#
# COMPACT_ATOMS: atom_id res chain seq x y z
N MET A 1 -24.59 -13.90 -18.40
CA MET A 1 -25.37 -13.13 -17.49
C MET A 1 -25.22 -11.66 -17.72
N ILE A 2 -26.29 -11.08 -18.05
CA ILE A 2 -26.28 -9.70 -18.46
C ILE A 2 -25.94 -8.77 -17.32
N GLN A 3 -26.45 -9.06 -16.15
CA GLN A 3 -26.11 -8.23 -15.01
C GLN A 3 -24.63 -8.27 -14.73
N ASN A 4 -24.01 -9.43 -14.92
CA ASN A 4 -22.59 -9.54 -14.65
C ASN A 4 -21.78 -8.66 -15.59
N ALA A 5 -22.18 -8.62 -16.84
CA ALA A 5 -21.48 -7.77 -17.80
C ALA A 5 -21.61 -6.30 -17.41
N ASN A 6 -22.82 -5.90 -17.02
CA ASN A 6 -23.04 -4.52 -16.61
C ASN A 6 -22.29 -4.21 -15.32
N SER A 7 -22.26 -5.15 -14.41
CA SER A 7 -21.54 -4.96 -13.16
C SER A 7 -20.05 -4.79 -13.41
N ASN A 8 -19.50 -5.58 -14.33
CA ASN A 8 -18.08 -5.47 -14.65
C ASN A 8 -17.76 -4.11 -15.25
N ASN A 9 -18.63 -3.62 -16.12
CA ASN A 9 -18.43 -2.30 -16.70
C ASN A 9 -18.50 -1.21 -15.65
N LEU A 10 -19.46 -1.32 -14.75
CA LEU A 10 -19.59 -0.36 -13.68
C LEU A 10 -18.36 -0.37 -12.78
N LEU A 11 -17.87 -1.55 -12.42
CA LEU A 11 -16.69 -1.64 -11.58
C LEU A 11 -15.48 -1.05 -12.27
N ALA A 12 -15.35 -1.26 -13.58
CA ALA A 12 -14.25 -0.67 -14.32
C ALA A 12 -14.31 0.85 -14.28
N LEU A 13 -15.50 1.40 -14.38
CA LEU A 13 -15.67 2.84 -14.31
C LEU A 13 -15.37 3.39 -12.92
N LEU A 14 -15.57 2.57 -11.91
CA LEU A 14 -15.37 2.98 -10.52
C LEU A 14 -14.05 2.51 -9.95
N GLU A 15 -13.12 2.09 -10.81
CA GLU A 15 -11.88 1.51 -10.30
C GLU A 15 -11.12 2.47 -9.38
N GLY A 16 -11.33 3.75 -9.52
CA GLY A 16 -10.72 4.71 -8.61
C GLY A 16 -11.45 4.81 -7.27
N TYR A 17 -12.61 4.16 -7.17
CA TYR A 17 -13.44 4.19 -5.97
C TYR A 17 -13.70 2.76 -5.57
N THR A 18 -12.69 2.14 -5.00
CA THR A 18 -12.81 0.74 -4.65
C THR A 18 -14.02 0.48 -3.75
N LEU A 19 -14.63 -0.69 -3.96
CA LEU A 19 -15.71 -1.14 -3.08
C LEU A 19 -15.18 -1.89 -1.88
N ASP A 20 -13.89 -2.13 -1.83
CA ASP A 20 -13.26 -2.78 -0.68
C ASP A 20 -13.28 -1.85 0.52
N ASN A 21 -13.42 -2.41 1.70
CA ASN A 21 -13.21 -1.64 2.91
C ASN A 21 -11.75 -1.76 3.35
N ALA A 22 -11.39 -1.04 4.41
CA ALA A 22 -10.01 -1.03 4.86
C ALA A 22 -9.52 -2.42 5.27
N ASP A 23 -10.40 -3.21 5.87
CA ASP A 23 -10.04 -4.57 6.29
C ASP A 23 -9.72 -5.43 5.06
N ASP A 24 -10.51 -5.31 4.01
CA ASP A 24 -10.27 -6.08 2.79
C ASP A 24 -8.91 -5.74 2.20
N ILE A 25 -8.58 -4.46 2.16
CA ILE A 25 -7.32 -4.01 1.60
C ILE A 25 -6.15 -4.49 2.47
N ALA A 26 -6.30 -4.39 3.78
CA ALA A 26 -5.25 -4.85 4.70
C ALA A 26 -4.99 -6.35 4.52
N ARG A 27 -6.07 -7.14 4.38
CA ARG A 27 -5.91 -8.58 4.16
C ARG A 27 -5.29 -8.88 2.82
N GLN A 28 -5.58 -8.08 1.81
CA GLN A 28 -4.94 -8.27 0.52
C GLN A 28 -3.44 -8.00 0.60
N VAL A 29 -3.05 -6.94 1.30
CA VAL A 29 -1.63 -6.65 1.51
C VAL A 29 -0.95 -7.79 2.26
N ALA A 30 -1.62 -8.31 3.28
CA ALA A 30 -1.09 -9.44 4.05
C ALA A 30 -0.93 -10.67 3.19
N GLY A 31 -1.90 -10.93 2.30
CA GLY A 31 -1.82 -12.04 1.37
C GLY A 31 -0.67 -11.88 0.39
N ASN A 32 -0.46 -10.67 -0.09
CA ASN A 32 0.68 -10.38 -0.96
C ASN A 32 1.99 -10.65 -0.24
N PHE A 33 2.09 -10.22 1.00
CA PHE A 33 3.28 -10.48 1.80
C PHE A 33 3.52 -11.98 1.96
N ARG A 34 2.49 -12.72 2.33
CA ARG A 34 2.62 -14.17 2.50
C ARG A 34 3.08 -14.82 1.21
N LYS A 35 2.51 -14.40 0.09
CA LYS A 35 2.86 -14.96 -1.20
C LYS A 35 4.35 -14.74 -1.51
N ARG A 36 4.83 -13.52 -1.28
CA ARG A 36 6.25 -13.23 -1.52
C ARG A 36 7.14 -14.04 -0.59
N ARG A 37 6.74 -14.14 0.67
CA ARG A 37 7.52 -14.90 1.64
C ARG A 37 7.64 -16.36 1.21
N VAL A 38 6.52 -16.97 0.82
CA VAL A 38 6.50 -18.37 0.42
C VAL A 38 7.32 -18.58 -0.85
N GLU A 39 7.21 -17.66 -1.80
CA GLU A 39 7.98 -17.77 -3.03
C GLU A 39 9.49 -17.74 -2.77
N LYS A 40 9.90 -17.06 -1.72
CA LYS A 40 11.31 -17.02 -1.34
C LYS A 40 11.72 -18.16 -0.43
N ASN A 41 10.80 -19.09 -0.18
CA ASN A 41 11.05 -20.25 0.70
C ASN A 41 11.44 -19.83 2.12
N ILE A 42 10.83 -18.78 2.61
CA ILE A 42 11.10 -18.29 3.96
C ILE A 42 9.92 -18.63 4.84
N THR A 43 10.17 -19.35 5.94
CA THR A 43 9.10 -19.69 6.88
C THR A 43 8.74 -18.46 7.72
N ARG A 44 7.56 -18.54 8.37
CA ARG A 44 7.18 -17.49 9.32
C ARG A 44 8.21 -17.32 10.42
N LEU A 45 8.71 -18.42 10.92
CA LEU A 45 9.72 -18.36 11.98
C LEU A 45 10.98 -17.64 11.47
N ARG A 46 11.40 -17.98 10.26
CA ARG A 46 12.60 -17.38 9.70
C ARG A 46 12.44 -15.88 9.50
N ILE A 47 11.29 -15.46 8.94
CA ILE A 47 11.09 -14.03 8.72
C ILE A 47 10.97 -13.29 10.06
N ALA A 48 10.40 -13.95 11.06
CA ALA A 48 10.35 -13.35 12.40
C ALA A 48 11.76 -13.08 12.92
N VAL A 49 12.65 -14.05 12.77
CA VAL A 49 14.04 -13.88 13.22
C VAL A 49 14.72 -12.78 12.41
N LEU A 50 14.57 -12.80 11.09
CA LEU A 50 15.24 -11.84 10.23
C LEU A 50 14.76 -10.41 10.46
N SER A 51 13.48 -10.25 10.75
CA SER A 51 12.88 -8.93 10.89
C SER A 51 12.90 -8.39 12.32
N GLY A 52 13.04 -9.27 13.28
CA GLY A 52 12.89 -8.88 14.67
C GLY A 52 11.44 -8.71 15.09
N VAL A 53 10.50 -9.15 14.24
CA VAL A 53 9.06 -9.08 14.56
C VAL A 53 8.66 -10.42 15.19
N PRO A 54 7.91 -10.42 16.29
CA PRO A 54 7.54 -11.67 16.93
C PRO A 54 6.76 -12.59 15.99
N LEU A 55 6.97 -13.87 16.13
CA LEU A 55 6.30 -14.87 15.30
C LEU A 55 4.78 -14.73 15.36
N SER A 56 4.23 -14.49 16.55
CA SER A 56 2.79 -14.32 16.71
C SER A 56 2.29 -13.10 15.92
N THR A 57 3.09 -12.06 15.85
CA THR A 57 2.73 -10.87 15.08
C THR A 57 2.73 -11.17 13.59
N VAL A 58 3.72 -11.92 13.11
CA VAL A 58 3.77 -12.32 11.71
C VAL A 58 2.53 -13.14 11.35
N ALA A 59 2.20 -14.12 12.20
CA ALA A 59 1.04 -14.98 11.95
C ALA A 59 -0.25 -14.17 11.94
N ARG A 60 -0.42 -13.26 12.90
CA ARG A 60 -1.62 -12.45 12.97
C ARG A 60 -1.74 -11.54 11.76
N PHE A 61 -0.63 -10.96 11.33
CA PHE A 61 -0.65 -10.13 10.14
C PHE A 61 -1.11 -10.93 8.92
N GLU A 62 -0.51 -12.09 8.70
CA GLU A 62 -0.86 -12.89 7.51
C GLU A 62 -2.29 -13.40 7.55
N GLN A 63 -2.80 -13.66 8.74
CA GLN A 63 -4.15 -14.20 8.87
C GLN A 63 -5.23 -13.14 8.89
N LYS A 64 -4.94 -11.98 9.47
CA LYS A 64 -5.96 -10.97 9.71
C LYS A 64 -5.66 -9.59 9.15
N GLY A 65 -4.47 -9.39 8.62
CA GLY A 65 -4.10 -8.09 8.08
C GLY A 65 -3.83 -7.03 9.14
N LEU A 66 -3.62 -7.45 10.39
CA LEU A 66 -3.43 -6.53 11.50
C LEU A 66 -1.98 -6.49 11.92
N ILE A 67 -1.38 -5.32 11.87
CA ILE A 67 0.02 -5.13 12.24
C ILE A 67 0.27 -3.64 12.43
N SER A 68 1.25 -3.31 13.26
CA SER A 68 1.68 -1.93 13.34
C SER A 68 2.46 -1.58 12.07
N PHE A 69 2.47 -0.30 11.73
CA PHE A 69 3.19 0.12 10.54
C PHE A 69 4.69 -0.18 10.68
N GLU A 70 5.26 0.07 11.85
CA GLU A 70 6.68 -0.19 12.04
C GLU A 70 7.02 -1.67 11.85
N SER A 71 6.20 -2.56 12.39
CA SER A 71 6.44 -3.99 12.19
C SER A 71 6.29 -4.38 10.72
N LEU A 72 5.34 -3.78 10.02
CA LEU A 72 5.20 -4.02 8.58
C LEU A 72 6.45 -3.58 7.84
N VAL A 73 7.00 -2.43 8.20
CA VAL A 73 8.24 -1.95 7.57
C VAL A 73 9.38 -2.94 7.81
N ARG A 74 9.49 -3.45 9.04
CA ARG A 74 10.54 -4.43 9.36
C ARG A 74 10.39 -5.69 8.52
N LEU A 75 9.16 -6.18 8.35
CA LEU A 75 8.91 -7.35 7.53
C LEU A 75 9.24 -7.09 6.07
N ALA A 76 8.85 -5.93 5.57
CA ALA A 76 9.12 -5.57 4.18
C ALA A 76 10.62 -5.51 3.92
N MET A 77 11.37 -4.90 4.83
CA MET A 77 12.82 -4.83 4.70
C MET A 77 13.44 -6.22 4.70
N ALA A 78 12.95 -7.09 5.58
CA ALA A 78 13.49 -8.44 5.67
C ALA A 78 13.25 -9.25 4.39
N LEU A 79 12.17 -8.95 3.66
CA LEU A 79 11.89 -9.59 2.38
C LEU A 79 12.58 -8.93 1.20
N GLY A 80 13.25 -7.80 1.43
CA GLY A 80 13.93 -7.12 0.33
C GLY A 80 13.09 -6.05 -0.34
N TYR A 81 12.02 -5.59 0.29
CA TYR A 81 11.14 -4.58 -0.28
C TYR A 81 11.34 -3.21 0.35
N THR A 82 12.58 -2.91 0.73
CA THR A 82 12.89 -1.63 1.36
C THR A 82 12.50 -0.45 0.46
N ALA A 83 12.82 -0.54 -0.82
CA ALA A 83 12.53 0.56 -1.75
C ALA A 83 11.03 0.80 -1.87
N GLU A 84 10.27 -0.27 -1.97
CA GLU A 84 8.82 -0.16 -2.12
C GLU A 84 8.18 0.48 -0.89
N VAL A 85 8.56 0.02 0.29
CA VAL A 85 7.94 0.56 1.50
C VAL A 85 8.43 1.98 1.78
N LYS A 86 9.66 2.27 1.44
CA LYS A 86 10.22 3.61 1.60
C LYS A 86 9.50 4.62 0.71
N ASN A 87 9.00 4.16 -0.42
CA ASN A 87 8.35 5.04 -1.40
C ASN A 87 6.84 5.05 -1.31
N LEU A 88 6.27 4.49 -0.26
CA LEU A 88 4.81 4.54 -0.09
C LEU A 88 4.34 5.97 -0.13
N PHE A 89 3.39 6.24 -1.03
CA PHE A 89 2.84 7.59 -1.25
C PHE A 89 3.90 8.61 -1.65
N GLY A 90 5.06 8.14 -2.07
CA GLY A 90 6.17 9.04 -2.35
C GLY A 90 6.07 9.78 -3.66
N ALA A 91 5.27 9.28 -4.60
CA ALA A 91 5.13 9.90 -5.90
C ALA A 91 3.67 9.98 -6.28
N SER A 92 3.29 11.11 -6.84
CA SER A 92 1.94 11.30 -7.32
C SER A 92 1.72 10.49 -8.59
N LYS A 93 0.49 10.07 -8.78
CA LYS A 93 0.07 9.37 -9.97
C LYS A 93 -0.59 10.33 -10.91
N PHE A 94 -0.21 10.30 -12.19
CA PHE A 94 -0.80 11.17 -13.19
C PHE A 94 -1.32 10.34 -14.33
N ASP A 95 -2.55 10.65 -14.76
CA ASP A 95 -3.11 9.98 -15.91
C ASP A 95 -2.88 10.77 -17.20
N THR A 96 -2.70 12.09 -17.08
CA THR A 96 -2.52 12.95 -18.22
C THR A 96 -1.49 14.03 -17.93
N MET A 97 -1.01 14.66 -19.00
CA MET A 97 -0.13 15.79 -18.86
C MET A 97 -0.84 16.98 -18.22
N GLU A 98 -2.12 17.10 -18.43
CA GLU A 98 -2.89 18.16 -17.81
C GLU A 98 -2.88 18.05 -16.31
N GLU A 99 -3.07 16.84 -15.81
CA GLU A 99 -3.00 16.62 -14.36
C GLU A 99 -1.65 16.97 -13.81
N LEU A 100 -0.61 16.60 -14.55
CA LEU A 100 0.75 16.91 -14.13
C LEU A 100 0.95 18.41 -14.05
N ASP A 101 0.49 19.13 -15.05
CA ASP A 101 0.62 20.58 -15.06
C ASP A 101 -0.16 21.23 -13.92
N MET A 102 -1.34 20.73 -13.65
CA MET A 102 -2.13 21.25 -12.53
C MET A 102 -1.42 21.06 -11.20
N ILE A 103 -0.82 19.92 -11.01
CA ILE A 103 -0.13 19.63 -9.77
C ILE A 103 1.09 20.50 -9.64
N ARG A 104 1.82 20.74 -10.71
CA ARG A 104 2.96 21.65 -10.69
C ARG A 104 2.53 23.06 -10.33
N SER A 105 1.43 23.50 -10.89
CA SER A 105 0.89 24.80 -10.57
C SER A 105 0.57 24.92 -9.10
N LYS A 106 -0.11 23.94 -8.58
CA LYS A 106 -0.48 23.95 -7.17
C LYS A 106 0.73 23.91 -6.27
N SER A 107 1.75 23.20 -6.65
CA SER A 107 2.98 23.20 -5.87
C SER A 107 3.57 24.56 -5.78
N GLY A 108 3.54 25.30 -6.88
CA GLY A 108 4.00 26.66 -6.87
C GLY A 108 3.19 27.55 -5.96
N ASP A 109 1.88 27.44 -6.06
CA ASP A 109 0.99 28.21 -5.20
C ASP A 109 1.19 27.86 -3.75
N LYS A 110 1.41 26.61 -3.49
CA LYS A 110 1.54 26.15 -2.14
C LYS A 110 2.69 26.74 -1.40
N ARG A 111 3.74 27.08 -2.08
CA ARG A 111 4.88 27.70 -1.42
C ARG A 111 4.53 29.03 -0.83
N ALA A 112 3.54 29.68 -1.37
CA ALA A 112 3.16 30.97 -0.88
C ALA A 112 2.38 30.86 0.38
N TYR A 113 1.71 29.76 0.60
CA TYR A 113 0.84 29.79 1.71
C TYR A 113 1.33 29.06 2.94
N PRO A 114 2.28 28.26 2.84
CA PRO A 114 2.71 27.83 4.12
C PRO A 114 3.30 28.87 4.92
N LYS A 115 3.09 29.72 4.56
CA LYS A 115 3.29 30.64 5.17
C LYS A 115 2.69 30.76 6.19
N ASN A 116 2.30 30.28 5.80
CA ASN A 116 1.76 30.34 6.62
C ASN A 116 2.46 29.88 7.59
N LYS A 117 2.92 29.69 7.51
CA LYS A 117 3.60 29.40 8.16
C LYS A 117 4.42 30.14 8.75
N LYS A 118 4.44 30.74 8.36
CA LYS A 118 4.91 31.42 8.46
C LYS A 118 5.15 32.09 9.02
N LYS A 119 5.27 32.36 9.22
CA LYS A 119 5.43 32.94 9.25
C LYS A 119 5.54 33.36 9.74
#